data_bae3bb59b428673c39c8ce50fcbba776
#
_entry.id   bae3bb59b428673c39c8ce50fcbba776
#
_cell.length_a   1.000
_cell.length_b   1.000
_cell.length_c   1.000
_cell.angle_alpha   90.00
_cell.angle_beta   90.00
_cell.angle_gamma   90.00
#
_symmetry.space_group_name_H-M   'P 1'
#
loop_
_entity.id
_entity.type
_entity.pdbx_description
1 polymer ?
#
loop_
_entity_poly.entity_id
_entity_poly.type
_entity_poly.pdbx_seq_one_letter_code
_entity_poly.pdbx_strand_id
1 'polypeptide(L)'
;AHFLEHKVFTEKEDPQPMEFFAKSGSLCNAYTTFRNTSYLFYATKDLKENIEYLLNYVQNIYLTEEDVEKEKGIIREEIHMYEDRPGDVLFEKVRLNTLNSSPYRNSIIGTVKDIESITKEDLETCYYTFYNPSNMFIVVTGSFDPEEIMSLIRENQSKKNFKIEDNIKVKEFKEEDKVFKEKEIIKMNTNIPKIAYTLKIPLKDI
;
A
#
# COMPACT_ATOMS: atom_id res chain seq x y z
N ALA A 1 4.46 -1.31 5.08
CA ALA A 1 3.39 -1.66 4.14
C ALA A 1 3.76 -1.28 2.72
N HIS A 2 4.06 -0.02 2.43
CA HIS A 2 4.44 0.46 1.08
C HIS A 2 5.64 -0.31 0.51
N PHE A 3 6.69 -0.52 1.27
CA PHE A 3 7.82 -1.36 0.85
C PHE A 3 7.38 -2.78 0.43
N LEU A 4 6.45 -3.39 1.20
CA LEU A 4 5.89 -4.69 0.83
C LEU A 4 5.06 -4.64 -0.46
N GLU A 5 4.35 -3.55 -0.70
CA GLU A 5 3.64 -3.36 -1.97
C GLU A 5 4.59 -3.49 -3.14
N HIS A 6 5.73 -2.79 -3.11
CA HIS A 6 6.77 -2.90 -4.13
C HIS A 6 7.28 -4.33 -4.27
N LYS A 7 7.54 -5.02 -3.14
CA LYS A 7 8.12 -6.37 -3.18
C LYS A 7 7.13 -7.44 -3.61
N VAL A 8 5.87 -7.32 -3.26
CA VAL A 8 4.82 -8.22 -3.76
C VAL A 8 4.60 -8.00 -5.26
N PHE A 9 4.79 -6.77 -5.76
CA PHE A 9 4.63 -6.45 -7.18
C PHE A 9 5.84 -6.86 -8.05
N THR A 10 6.95 -7.28 -7.44
CA THR A 10 8.14 -7.80 -8.12
C THR A 10 8.35 -9.26 -7.77
N GLU A 11 7.82 -10.17 -8.58
CA GLU A 11 8.08 -11.60 -8.43
C GLU A 11 9.42 -12.02 -9.03
N LYS A 12 9.95 -13.14 -8.53
CA LYS A 12 11.14 -13.78 -9.09
C LYS A 12 10.83 -14.51 -10.40
N GLU A 13 9.61 -14.95 -10.57
CA GLU A 13 9.20 -15.76 -11.72
C GLU A 13 8.78 -14.91 -12.91
N ASP A 14 9.15 -15.35 -14.09
CA ASP A 14 8.72 -14.81 -15.37
C ASP A 14 7.35 -15.41 -15.75
N PRO A 15 6.37 -14.61 -16.18
CA PRO A 15 6.45 -13.17 -16.41
C PRO A 15 6.19 -12.31 -15.16
N GLN A 16 6.81 -11.13 -15.12
CA GLN A 16 6.50 -10.11 -14.10
C GLN A 16 5.02 -9.70 -14.18
N PRO A 17 4.37 -9.27 -13.06
CA PRO A 17 2.96 -8.92 -13.06
C PRO A 17 2.55 -7.95 -14.18
N MET A 18 3.28 -6.88 -14.39
CA MET A 18 2.98 -5.94 -15.47
C MET A 18 3.03 -6.59 -16.85
N GLU A 19 3.98 -7.46 -17.10
CA GLU A 19 4.11 -8.17 -18.38
C GLU A 19 2.98 -9.19 -18.57
N PHE A 20 2.64 -9.94 -17.51
CA PHE A 20 1.53 -10.89 -17.56
C PHE A 20 0.22 -10.20 -17.96
N PHE A 21 -0.16 -9.14 -17.25
CA PHE A 21 -1.40 -8.42 -17.52
C PHE A 21 -1.38 -7.73 -18.88
N ALA A 22 -0.23 -7.20 -19.31
CA ALA A 22 -0.09 -6.57 -20.63
C ALA A 22 -0.33 -7.54 -21.79
N LYS A 23 0.02 -8.83 -21.65
CA LYS A 23 -0.24 -9.87 -22.69
C LYS A 23 -1.74 -10.00 -23.00
N SER A 24 -2.59 -9.85 -22.01
CA SER A 24 -4.05 -9.85 -22.19
C SER A 24 -4.62 -8.46 -22.53
N GLY A 25 -3.79 -7.42 -22.66
CA GLY A 25 -4.24 -6.03 -22.79
C GLY A 25 -4.87 -5.46 -21.52
N SER A 26 -4.62 -6.12 -20.40
CA SER A 26 -5.07 -5.68 -19.08
C SER A 26 -4.08 -4.68 -18.49
N LEU A 27 -4.57 -3.83 -17.58
CA LEU A 27 -3.76 -2.91 -16.79
C LEU A 27 -3.77 -3.39 -15.34
N CYS A 28 -2.60 -3.45 -14.71
CA CYS A 28 -2.50 -3.72 -13.28
C CYS A 28 -1.91 -2.54 -12.53
N ASN A 29 -2.23 -2.44 -11.25
CA ASN A 29 -1.69 -1.43 -10.37
C ASN A 29 -1.73 -1.91 -8.91
N ALA A 30 -1.00 -1.22 -8.04
CA ALA A 30 -1.10 -1.36 -6.62
C ALA A 30 -1.02 0.02 -5.95
N TYR A 31 -1.52 0.13 -4.73
CA TYR A 31 -1.37 1.33 -3.92
C TYR A 31 -1.52 1.02 -2.44
N THR A 32 -0.79 1.74 -1.62
CA THR A 32 -0.87 1.69 -0.15
C THR A 32 -1.53 2.96 0.38
N THR A 33 -2.49 2.78 1.26
CA THR A 33 -3.11 3.84 2.04
C THR A 33 -2.74 3.70 3.52
N PHE A 34 -3.28 4.57 4.37
CA PHE A 34 -3.13 4.43 5.83
C PHE A 34 -3.84 3.20 6.42
N ARG A 35 -4.75 2.56 5.69
CA ARG A 35 -5.58 1.47 6.18
C ARG A 35 -5.40 0.15 5.45
N ASN A 36 -5.01 0.21 4.19
CA ASN A 36 -4.91 -0.99 3.34
C ASN A 36 -3.85 -0.82 2.25
N THR A 37 -3.36 -1.95 1.77
CA THR A 37 -2.67 -2.07 0.48
C THR A 37 -3.60 -2.79 -0.48
N SER A 38 -3.77 -2.27 -1.67
CA SER A 38 -4.64 -2.84 -2.69
C SER A 38 -3.83 -3.21 -3.93
N TYR A 39 -4.12 -4.40 -4.46
CA TYR A 39 -3.59 -4.89 -5.73
C TYR A 39 -4.77 -5.09 -6.66
N LEU A 40 -4.68 -4.58 -7.87
CA LEU A 40 -5.83 -4.56 -8.77
C LEU A 40 -5.42 -4.69 -10.22
N PHE A 41 -6.37 -5.11 -11.04
CA PHE A 41 -6.26 -5.06 -12.49
C PHE A 41 -7.58 -4.61 -13.13
N TYR A 42 -7.47 -4.14 -14.36
CA TYR A 42 -8.59 -3.86 -15.24
C TYR A 42 -8.43 -4.71 -16.50
N ALA A 43 -9.44 -5.52 -16.82
CA ALA A 43 -9.40 -6.41 -17.96
C ALA A 43 -10.72 -6.37 -18.75
N THR A 44 -10.63 -6.59 -20.06
CA THR A 44 -11.78 -6.76 -20.95
C THR A 44 -11.91 -8.20 -21.45
N LYS A 45 -10.90 -9.03 -21.20
CA LYS A 45 -10.85 -10.46 -21.57
C LYS A 45 -9.95 -11.22 -20.59
N ASP A 46 -9.92 -12.52 -20.71
CA ASP A 46 -9.05 -13.43 -19.93
C ASP A 46 -9.23 -13.22 -18.41
N LEU A 47 -10.49 -12.97 -17.98
CA LEU A 47 -10.80 -12.58 -16.60
C LEU A 47 -10.38 -13.64 -15.58
N LYS A 48 -10.59 -14.92 -15.91
CA LYS A 48 -10.27 -16.03 -14.99
C LYS A 48 -8.77 -16.14 -14.76
N GLU A 49 -8.01 -16.14 -15.82
CA GLU A 49 -6.54 -16.21 -15.80
C GLU A 49 -5.95 -15.02 -15.02
N ASN A 50 -6.51 -13.83 -15.27
CA ASN A 50 -6.09 -12.61 -14.56
C ASN A 50 -6.40 -12.67 -13.05
N ILE A 51 -7.57 -13.19 -12.66
CA ILE A 51 -7.92 -13.38 -11.25
C ILE A 51 -6.99 -14.42 -10.60
N GLU A 52 -6.78 -15.56 -11.22
CA GLU A 52 -5.90 -16.60 -10.68
C GLU A 52 -4.46 -16.09 -10.51
N TYR A 53 -3.96 -15.38 -11.50
CA TYR A 53 -2.63 -14.78 -11.43
C TYR A 53 -2.55 -13.79 -10.29
N LEU A 54 -3.52 -12.83 -10.18
CA LEU A 54 -3.56 -11.85 -9.07
C LEU A 54 -3.54 -12.53 -7.70
N LEU A 55 -4.37 -13.54 -7.51
CA LEU A 55 -4.45 -14.29 -6.25
C LEU A 55 -3.15 -15.04 -5.93
N ASN A 56 -2.47 -15.55 -6.95
CA ASN A 56 -1.25 -16.32 -6.77
C ASN A 56 -0.09 -15.41 -6.40
N TYR A 57 0.12 -14.31 -7.11
CA TYR A 57 1.26 -13.45 -6.80
C TYR A 57 1.08 -12.66 -5.51
N VAL A 58 -0.13 -12.18 -5.18
CA VAL A 58 -0.35 -11.47 -3.90
C VAL A 58 -0.17 -12.38 -2.68
N GLN A 59 -0.45 -13.66 -2.84
CA GLN A 59 -0.37 -14.65 -1.77
C GLN A 59 0.93 -15.48 -1.78
N ASN A 60 1.91 -15.06 -2.54
CA ASN A 60 3.22 -15.72 -2.58
C ASN A 60 4.31 -14.62 -2.64
N ILE A 61 5.10 -14.51 -1.59
CA ILE A 61 6.20 -13.56 -1.54
C ILE A 61 7.54 -14.27 -1.67
N TYR A 62 8.42 -13.70 -2.46
CA TYR A 62 9.80 -14.10 -2.53
C TYR A 62 10.71 -12.90 -2.25
N LEU A 63 11.55 -13.01 -1.23
CA LEU A 63 12.47 -11.95 -0.82
C LEU A 63 13.89 -12.50 -0.70
N THR A 64 14.83 -11.82 -1.32
CA THR A 64 16.26 -11.98 -1.04
C THR A 64 16.80 -10.71 -0.38
N GLU A 65 17.91 -10.81 0.33
CA GLU A 65 18.59 -9.63 0.88
C GLU A 65 18.97 -8.65 -0.24
N GLU A 66 19.46 -9.16 -1.37
CA GLU A 66 19.84 -8.36 -2.53
C GLU A 66 18.64 -7.57 -3.10
N ASP A 67 17.48 -8.23 -3.24
CA ASP A 67 16.26 -7.57 -3.74
C ASP A 67 15.78 -6.49 -2.78
N VAL A 68 15.89 -6.71 -1.48
CA VAL A 68 15.53 -5.71 -0.46
C VAL A 68 16.46 -4.50 -0.55
N GLU A 69 17.79 -4.70 -0.63
CA GLU A 69 18.75 -3.61 -0.75
C GLU A 69 18.55 -2.82 -2.05
N LYS A 70 18.29 -3.49 -3.15
CA LYS A 70 17.99 -2.82 -4.43
C LYS A 70 16.74 -1.96 -4.34
N GLU A 71 15.69 -2.46 -3.71
CA GLU A 71 14.42 -1.74 -3.57
C GLU A 71 14.52 -0.51 -2.67
N LYS A 72 15.38 -0.54 -1.63
CA LYS A 72 15.68 0.65 -0.82
C LYS A 72 16.14 1.83 -1.69
N GLY A 73 16.95 1.56 -2.70
CA GLY A 73 17.40 2.58 -3.66
C GLY A 73 16.21 3.18 -4.44
N ILE A 74 15.32 2.35 -4.94
CA ILE A 74 14.13 2.78 -5.71
C ILE A 74 13.20 3.64 -4.84
N ILE A 75 12.89 3.17 -3.64
CA ILE A 75 12.00 3.88 -2.71
C ILE A 75 12.64 5.21 -2.25
N ARG A 76 13.97 5.26 -2.08
CA ARG A 76 14.68 6.50 -1.76
C ARG A 76 14.48 7.57 -2.83
N GLU A 77 14.62 7.19 -4.10
CA GLU A 77 14.38 8.10 -5.22
C GLU A 77 12.93 8.56 -5.27
N GLU A 78 11.99 7.68 -4.94
CA GLU A 78 10.58 8.04 -4.84
C GLU A 78 10.31 9.03 -3.69
N ILE A 79 10.93 8.86 -2.52
CA ILE A 79 10.86 9.82 -1.41
C ILE A 79 11.34 11.19 -1.88
N HIS A 80 12.51 11.28 -2.52
CA HIS A 80 13.03 12.54 -3.03
C HIS A 80 12.10 13.19 -4.06
N MET A 81 11.50 12.38 -4.94
CA MET A 81 10.52 12.89 -5.89
C MET A 81 9.31 13.54 -5.18
N TYR A 82 8.81 13.00 -4.07
CA TYR A 82 7.73 13.60 -3.29
C TYR A 82 8.21 14.86 -2.54
N GLU A 83 9.42 14.86 -2.01
CA GLU A 83 10.03 16.02 -1.34
C GLU A 83 10.18 17.22 -2.29
N ASP A 84 10.37 16.99 -3.58
CA ASP A 84 10.50 18.02 -4.61
C ASP A 84 9.15 18.56 -5.12
N ARG A 85 8.03 17.94 -4.75
CA ARG A 85 6.69 18.37 -5.18
C ARG A 85 6.01 19.26 -4.16
N PRO A 86 5.82 20.59 -4.44
CA PRO A 86 5.24 21.53 -3.46
C PRO A 86 3.84 21.15 -2.97
N GLY A 87 3.05 20.43 -3.80
CA GLY A 87 1.73 19.94 -3.40
C GLY A 87 1.81 18.85 -2.34
N ASP A 88 2.67 17.87 -2.57
CA ASP A 88 2.83 16.71 -1.68
C ASP A 88 3.43 17.14 -0.34
N VAL A 89 4.44 18.02 -0.37
CA VAL A 89 5.03 18.63 0.83
C VAL A 89 3.97 19.42 1.61
N LEU A 90 3.12 20.20 0.94
CA LEU A 90 2.04 20.93 1.61
C LEU A 90 1.08 19.97 2.34
N PHE A 91 0.61 18.91 1.68
CA PHE A 91 -0.29 17.92 2.28
C PHE A 91 0.37 17.16 3.44
N GLU A 92 1.64 16.82 3.31
CA GLU A 92 2.39 16.19 4.40
C GLU A 92 2.48 17.13 5.61
N LYS A 93 2.82 18.40 5.41
CA LYS A 93 2.90 19.38 6.50
C LYS A 93 1.54 19.68 7.13
N VAL A 94 0.48 19.71 6.35
CA VAL A 94 -0.89 19.80 6.89
C VAL A 94 -1.13 18.65 7.89
N ARG A 95 -0.83 17.43 7.51
CA ARG A 95 -0.99 16.24 8.36
C ARG A 95 -0.11 16.31 9.61
N LEU A 96 1.17 16.62 9.45
CA LEU A 96 2.14 16.74 10.54
C LEU A 96 1.78 17.88 11.53
N ASN A 97 1.19 18.95 11.06
CA ASN A 97 0.83 20.10 11.89
C ASN A 97 -0.54 19.93 12.57
N THR A 98 -1.42 19.12 11.98
CA THR A 98 -2.77 18.88 12.53
C THR A 98 -2.77 17.77 13.57
N LEU A 99 -2.04 16.68 13.35
CA LEU A 99 -2.06 15.47 14.18
C LEU A 99 -0.94 15.48 15.23
N ASN A 100 -1.21 14.98 16.43
CA ASN A 100 -0.24 14.87 17.52
C ASN A 100 0.28 13.45 17.67
N SER A 101 -0.58 12.52 18.03
CA SER A 101 -0.23 11.13 18.40
C SER A 101 -0.74 10.09 17.41
N SER A 102 -1.60 10.49 16.49
CA SER A 102 -2.15 9.59 15.48
C SER A 102 -1.05 8.98 14.59
N PRO A 103 -1.08 7.67 14.32
CA PRO A 103 -0.17 7.03 13.36
C PRO A 103 -0.33 7.58 11.94
N TYR A 104 -1.46 8.19 11.61
CA TYR A 104 -1.65 8.92 10.34
C TYR A 104 -0.71 10.12 10.18
N ARG A 105 0.01 10.48 11.22
CA ARG A 105 1.05 11.49 11.19
C ARG A 105 2.27 11.02 10.38
N ASN A 106 2.55 9.74 10.39
CA ASN A 106 3.69 9.16 9.67
C ASN A 106 3.43 9.16 8.16
N SER A 107 4.47 9.34 7.36
CA SER A 107 4.38 9.17 5.91
C SER A 107 4.12 7.71 5.56
N ILE A 108 3.28 7.46 4.54
CA ILE A 108 3.03 6.09 4.04
C ILE A 108 4.31 5.50 3.44
N ILE A 109 5.06 6.31 2.70
CA ILE A 109 6.33 5.88 2.11
C ILE A 109 7.46 5.76 3.16
N GLY A 110 7.31 6.42 4.33
CA GLY A 110 8.34 6.50 5.35
C GLY A 110 9.36 7.62 5.11
N THR A 111 10.43 7.60 5.87
CA THR A 111 11.62 8.44 5.66
C THR A 111 12.78 7.61 5.11
N VAL A 112 13.77 8.24 4.51
CA VAL A 112 15.01 7.55 4.07
C VAL A 112 15.62 6.74 5.22
N LYS A 113 15.63 7.30 6.44
CA LYS A 113 16.14 6.60 7.62
C LYS A 113 15.34 5.34 7.95
N ASP A 114 14.00 5.42 7.86
CA ASP A 114 13.14 4.26 8.11
C ASP A 114 13.41 3.17 7.06
N ILE A 115 13.44 3.53 5.78
CA ILE A 115 13.67 2.59 4.68
C ILE A 115 15.04 1.90 4.82
N GLU A 116 16.10 2.63 5.14
CA GLU A 116 17.43 2.04 5.36
C GLU A 116 17.48 1.03 6.51
N SER A 117 16.63 1.20 7.52
CA SER A 117 16.58 0.31 8.67
C SER A 117 15.78 -0.98 8.45
N ILE A 118 14.95 -1.03 7.41
CA ILE A 118 14.10 -2.20 7.13
C ILE A 118 14.97 -3.38 6.69
N THR A 119 14.72 -4.53 7.29
CA THR A 119 15.36 -5.79 6.95
C THR A 119 14.42 -6.71 6.18
N LYS A 120 14.97 -7.73 5.53
CA LYS A 120 14.18 -8.81 4.93
C LYS A 120 13.26 -9.47 5.96
N GLU A 121 13.78 -9.74 7.17
CA GLU A 121 13.02 -10.35 8.26
C GLU A 121 11.83 -9.49 8.71
N ASP A 122 11.98 -8.16 8.74
CA ASP A 122 10.88 -7.24 9.02
C ASP A 122 9.78 -7.34 7.96
N LEU A 123 10.16 -7.42 6.68
CA LEU A 123 9.24 -7.55 5.58
C LEU A 123 8.52 -8.92 5.60
N GLU A 124 9.23 -10.01 5.85
CA GLU A 124 8.66 -11.35 5.99
C GLU A 124 7.69 -11.40 7.18
N THR A 125 8.08 -10.87 8.32
CA THR A 125 7.23 -10.79 9.51
C THR A 125 5.95 -10.00 9.23
N CYS A 126 6.08 -8.85 8.58
CA CYS A 126 4.94 -8.03 8.19
C CYS A 126 4.03 -8.75 7.17
N TYR A 127 4.62 -9.42 6.18
CA TYR A 127 3.87 -10.15 5.17
C TYR A 127 3.06 -11.29 5.79
N TYR A 128 3.71 -12.20 6.52
CA TYR A 128 3.03 -13.35 7.11
C TYR A 128 2.00 -12.97 8.18
N THR A 129 2.15 -11.81 8.80
CA THR A 129 1.16 -11.28 9.75
C THR A 129 -0.07 -10.73 9.04
N PHE A 130 0.10 -9.90 8.02
CA PHE A 130 -0.99 -9.09 7.46
C PHE A 130 -1.56 -9.61 6.14
N TYR A 131 -0.79 -10.36 5.33
CA TYR A 131 -1.24 -10.95 4.07
C TYR A 131 -1.86 -12.33 4.29
N ASN A 132 -2.79 -12.38 5.21
CA ASN A 132 -3.51 -13.58 5.60
C ASN A 132 -4.95 -13.48 5.06
N PRO A 133 -5.54 -14.55 4.50
CA PRO A 133 -6.90 -14.52 4.00
C PRO A 133 -7.95 -14.01 4.99
N SER A 134 -7.73 -14.21 6.31
CA SER A 134 -8.62 -13.66 7.35
C SER A 134 -8.54 -12.13 7.47
N ASN A 135 -7.50 -11.50 6.92
CA ASN A 135 -7.29 -10.05 6.90
C ASN A 135 -7.39 -9.45 5.50
N MET A 136 -7.88 -10.22 4.53
CA MET A 136 -7.98 -9.80 3.13
C MET A 136 -9.43 -9.91 2.63
N PHE A 137 -9.77 -9.11 1.65
CA PHE A 137 -11.02 -9.24 0.93
C PHE A 137 -10.79 -9.01 -0.58
N ILE A 138 -11.69 -9.57 -1.38
CA ILE A 138 -11.66 -9.47 -2.83
C ILE A 138 -12.92 -8.76 -3.27
N VAL A 139 -12.77 -7.79 -4.18
CA VAL A 139 -13.90 -7.12 -4.85
C VAL A 139 -13.71 -7.31 -6.34
N VAL A 140 -14.72 -7.87 -7.00
CA VAL A 140 -14.77 -8.02 -8.45
C VAL A 140 -16.00 -7.28 -8.97
N THR A 141 -15.81 -6.40 -9.94
CA THR A 141 -16.91 -5.62 -10.55
C THR A 141 -16.83 -5.72 -12.06
N GLY A 142 -17.97 -5.84 -12.73
CA GLY A 142 -18.03 -5.91 -14.18
C GLY A 142 -19.13 -6.83 -14.70
N SER A 143 -19.02 -7.22 -15.96
CA SER A 143 -19.96 -8.15 -16.60
C SER A 143 -19.39 -9.56 -16.61
N PHE A 144 -19.83 -10.39 -15.66
CA PHE A 144 -19.41 -11.78 -15.49
C PHE A 144 -20.48 -12.56 -14.74
N ASP A 145 -20.40 -13.88 -14.72
CA ASP A 145 -21.20 -14.73 -13.84
C ASP A 145 -20.58 -14.78 -12.43
N PRO A 146 -21.25 -14.26 -11.39
CA PRO A 146 -20.71 -14.24 -10.02
C PRO A 146 -20.42 -15.62 -9.45
N GLU A 147 -21.24 -16.63 -9.77
CA GLU A 147 -21.05 -18.00 -9.25
C GLU A 147 -19.83 -18.66 -9.89
N GLU A 148 -19.57 -18.39 -11.16
CA GLU A 148 -18.40 -18.88 -11.85
C GLU A 148 -17.12 -18.28 -11.23
N ILE A 149 -17.08 -16.96 -11.00
CA ILE A 149 -15.92 -16.30 -10.38
C ILE A 149 -15.75 -16.74 -8.92
N MET A 150 -16.83 -16.88 -8.17
CA MET A 150 -16.76 -17.38 -6.80
C MET A 150 -16.21 -18.82 -6.74
N SER A 151 -16.62 -19.67 -7.66
CA SER A 151 -16.12 -21.06 -7.77
C SER A 151 -14.63 -21.08 -8.09
N LEU A 152 -14.19 -20.26 -9.03
CA LEU A 152 -12.78 -20.10 -9.37
C LEU A 152 -11.94 -19.69 -8.16
N ILE A 153 -12.39 -18.67 -7.43
CA ILE A 153 -11.70 -18.17 -6.23
C ILE A 153 -11.63 -19.27 -5.16
N ARG A 154 -12.73 -19.97 -4.89
CA ARG A 154 -12.76 -21.06 -3.91
C ARG A 154 -11.83 -22.20 -4.30
N GLU A 155 -11.80 -22.59 -5.56
CA GLU A 155 -10.90 -23.62 -6.05
C GLU A 155 -9.44 -23.19 -5.90
N ASN A 156 -9.09 -21.96 -6.31
CA ASN A 156 -7.75 -21.42 -6.15
C ASN A 156 -7.30 -21.42 -4.67
N GLN A 157 -8.18 -20.95 -3.76
CA GLN A 157 -7.85 -20.88 -2.34
C GLN A 157 -7.78 -22.26 -1.66
N SER A 158 -8.57 -23.24 -2.10
CA SER A 158 -8.56 -24.60 -1.54
C SER A 158 -7.24 -25.35 -1.77
N LYS A 159 -6.46 -24.93 -2.76
CA LYS A 159 -5.14 -25.51 -3.09
C LYS A 159 -4.01 -24.95 -2.23
N LYS A 160 -4.29 -23.94 -1.41
CA LYS A 160 -3.29 -23.19 -0.62
C LYS A 160 -3.41 -23.53 0.87
N ASN A 161 -2.27 -23.58 1.54
CA ASN A 161 -2.21 -23.75 2.99
C ASN A 161 -1.82 -22.42 3.63
N PHE A 162 -2.77 -21.81 4.36
CA PHE A 162 -2.51 -20.60 5.09
C PHE A 162 -2.40 -20.88 6.59
N LYS A 163 -1.41 -20.28 7.23
CA LYS A 163 -1.37 -20.19 8.67
C LYS A 163 -2.30 -19.05 9.08
N ILE A 164 -3.48 -19.36 9.60
CA ILE A 164 -4.47 -18.35 9.97
C ILE A 164 -4.00 -17.62 11.23
N GLU A 165 -3.91 -16.29 11.15
CA GLU A 165 -3.65 -15.40 12.26
C GLU A 165 -4.96 -14.71 12.68
N ASP A 166 -5.61 -15.23 13.71
CA ASP A 166 -6.94 -14.74 14.16
C ASP A 166 -6.86 -13.50 15.08
N ASN A 167 -5.67 -13.03 15.44
CA ASN A 167 -5.47 -12.03 16.49
C ASN A 167 -4.81 -10.73 16.00
N ILE A 168 -5.08 -10.31 14.76
CA ILE A 168 -4.62 -9.00 14.31
C ILE A 168 -5.40 -7.91 15.03
N LYS A 169 -4.74 -7.23 15.97
CA LYS A 169 -5.35 -6.17 16.76
C LYS A 169 -4.99 -4.81 16.19
N VAL A 170 -6.00 -3.98 15.97
CA VAL A 170 -5.78 -2.57 15.66
C VAL A 170 -5.32 -1.86 16.93
N LYS A 171 -4.17 -1.19 16.86
CA LYS A 171 -3.67 -0.40 17.97
C LYS A 171 -4.52 0.86 18.12
N GLU A 172 -5.18 1.01 19.25
CA GLU A 172 -5.88 2.24 19.59
C GLU A 172 -4.88 3.34 19.95
N PHE A 173 -5.21 4.55 19.60
CA PHE A 173 -4.48 5.76 19.99
C PHE A 173 -5.48 6.86 20.35
N LYS A 174 -5.09 7.67 21.28
CA LYS A 174 -5.86 8.85 21.69
C LYS A 174 -5.24 10.08 21.05
N GLU A 175 -5.95 10.70 20.15
CA GLU A 175 -5.54 11.93 19.51
C GLU A 175 -5.96 13.13 20.36
N GLU A 176 -5.12 14.16 20.44
CA GLU A 176 -5.42 15.39 21.17
C GLU A 176 -6.37 16.29 20.38
N ASP A 177 -7.22 17.05 21.07
CA ASP A 177 -8.14 17.99 20.41
C ASP A 177 -7.41 19.19 19.76
N LYS A 178 -6.25 19.56 20.30
CA LYS A 178 -5.43 20.64 19.75
C LYS A 178 -4.61 20.18 18.55
N VAL A 179 -4.32 21.10 17.65
CA VAL A 179 -3.37 20.89 16.56
C VAL A 179 -1.94 20.88 17.11
N PHE A 180 -1.07 20.10 16.48
CA PHE A 180 0.35 20.04 16.87
C PHE A 180 1.06 21.38 16.63
N LYS A 181 0.76 22.04 15.51
CA LYS A 181 1.36 23.32 15.12
C LYS A 181 0.34 24.18 14.37
N GLU A 182 0.11 25.40 14.83
CA GLU A 182 -0.93 26.27 14.28
C GLU A 182 -0.56 26.90 12.93
N LYS A 183 0.73 27.14 12.69
CA LYS A 183 1.21 27.80 11.46
C LYS A 183 2.60 27.34 11.08
N GLU A 184 2.80 27.06 9.81
CA GLU A 184 4.11 26.80 9.22
C GLU A 184 4.24 27.53 7.87
N ILE A 185 5.44 28.02 7.58
CA ILE A 185 5.80 28.60 6.30
C ILE A 185 7.02 27.82 5.79
N ILE A 186 6.90 27.27 4.59
CA ILE A 186 7.93 26.49 3.93
C ILE A 186 8.36 27.24 2.68
N LYS A 187 9.65 27.37 2.47
CA LYS A 187 10.21 27.94 1.25
C LYS A 187 10.55 26.79 0.29
N MET A 188 9.93 26.80 -0.87
CA MET A 188 10.18 25.86 -1.95
C MET A 188 10.31 26.61 -3.27
N ASN A 189 10.96 25.98 -4.25
CA ASN A 189 10.99 26.52 -5.60
C ASN A 189 9.64 26.23 -6.28
N THR A 190 8.77 27.21 -6.31
CA THR A 190 7.44 27.13 -6.93
C THR A 190 7.05 28.45 -7.56
N ASN A 191 6.39 28.39 -8.70
CA ASN A 191 5.93 29.59 -9.43
C ASN A 191 4.66 30.19 -8.79
N ILE A 192 3.88 29.41 -8.04
CA ILE A 192 2.62 29.85 -7.46
C ILE A 192 2.63 29.47 -5.96
N PRO A 193 2.47 30.44 -5.05
CA PRO A 193 2.31 30.16 -3.63
C PRO A 193 1.11 29.24 -3.38
N LYS A 194 1.28 28.25 -2.50
CA LYS A 194 0.22 27.34 -2.08
C LYS A 194 -0.12 27.58 -0.63
N ILE A 195 -1.40 27.60 -0.31
CA ILE A 195 -1.90 27.79 1.06
C ILE A 195 -2.88 26.67 1.37
N ALA A 196 -2.79 26.12 2.57
CA ALA A 196 -3.78 25.20 3.11
C ALA A 196 -4.26 25.68 4.48
N TYR A 197 -5.55 25.54 4.71
CA TYR A 197 -6.20 25.72 6.00
C TYR A 197 -6.84 24.41 6.43
N THR A 198 -6.62 24.03 7.68
CA THR A 198 -7.20 22.81 8.25
C THR A 198 -7.92 23.11 9.54
N LEU A 199 -9.03 22.40 9.75
CA LEU A 199 -9.77 22.40 11.01
C LEU A 199 -9.75 20.98 11.57
N LYS A 200 -9.41 20.85 12.85
CA LYS A 200 -9.50 19.61 13.58
C LYS A 200 -10.82 19.60 14.34
N ILE A 201 -11.70 18.69 13.95
CA ILE A 201 -13.05 18.59 14.51
C ILE A 201 -13.14 17.26 15.26
N PRO A 202 -13.57 17.23 16.55
CA PRO A 202 -13.80 15.99 17.26
C PRO A 202 -14.89 15.14 16.58
N LEU A 203 -14.66 13.85 16.44
CA LEU A 203 -15.58 12.93 15.74
C LEU A 203 -16.99 12.91 16.34
N LYS A 204 -17.10 13.17 17.64
CA LYS A 204 -18.39 13.25 18.34
C LYS A 204 -19.26 14.45 17.90
N ASP A 205 -18.71 15.37 17.15
CA ASP A 205 -19.39 16.57 16.68
C ASP A 205 -19.72 16.50 15.17
N ILE A 206 -19.55 15.32 14.55
CA ILE A 206 -19.93 14.97 13.19
C ILE A 206 -21.03 13.89 13.24
#